data_8772cd50e05ec63172df585244e81262
#
_entry.id   8772cd50e05ec63172df585244e81262
#
_cell.length_a   1.000
_cell.length_b   1.000
_cell.length_c   1.000
_cell.angle_alpha   90.00
_cell.angle_beta   90.00
_cell.angle_gamma   90.00
#
_symmetry.space_group_name_H-M   'P 1'
#
loop_
_entity.id
_entity.type
_entity.pdbx_description
1 polymer ?
#
loop_
_entity_poly.entity_id
_entity_poly.type
_entity_poly.pdbx_seq_one_letter_code
_entity_poly.pdbx_strand_id
1 'polypeptide(L)'
;MSTTLPEDRASLCTFTFADGRRCLTPRSPRHLYLCTFHARKEAQAQAANQVGRDLSTYFSGNYLSACDLSSALGHLMSAVAQGHLKPKTAITLAYLSRTLLQSIQLSQHEYINAFGTDSWRQEIRSSFAKPSPDPAE
;
A
#
# COMPACT_ATOMS: atom_id res chain seq x y z
N MET A 1 -32.75 -19.68 -30.10
CA MET A 1 -31.70 -18.66 -30.24
C MET A 1 -32.29 -17.33 -29.74
N SER A 2 -32.07 -17.00 -28.47
CA SER A 2 -32.63 -15.77 -27.85
C SER A 2 -31.73 -14.58 -28.25
N THR A 3 -32.21 -13.77 -29.16
CA THR A 3 -31.61 -12.47 -29.51
C THR A 3 -31.90 -11.49 -28.36
N THR A 4 -30.96 -11.34 -27.44
CA THR A 4 -31.01 -10.27 -26.44
C THR A 4 -30.96 -8.92 -27.14
N LEU A 5 -31.99 -8.11 -26.96
CA LEU A 5 -32.13 -6.74 -27.51
C LEU A 5 -30.95 -5.85 -27.06
N PRO A 6 -30.50 -4.90 -27.89
CA PRO A 6 -29.36 -4.01 -27.56
C PRO A 6 -29.55 -3.20 -26.27
N GLU A 7 -30.76 -2.90 -25.85
CA GLU A 7 -31.09 -2.20 -24.60
C GLU A 7 -30.74 -3.02 -23.34
N ASP A 8 -30.88 -4.37 -23.40
CA ASP A 8 -30.49 -5.25 -22.29
C ASP A 8 -28.99 -5.25 -22.04
N ARG A 9 -28.18 -5.03 -23.09
CA ARG A 9 -26.71 -4.95 -22.93
C ARG A 9 -26.26 -3.65 -22.24
N ALA A 10 -27.01 -2.57 -22.37
CA ALA A 10 -26.71 -1.31 -21.70
C ALA A 10 -26.90 -1.37 -20.18
N SER A 11 -27.71 -2.33 -19.69
CA SER A 11 -27.97 -2.55 -18.26
C SER A 11 -26.95 -3.49 -17.57
N LEU A 12 -26.07 -4.16 -18.34
CA LEU A 12 -25.12 -5.14 -17.83
C LEU A 12 -23.80 -4.53 -17.40
N CYS A 13 -23.11 -5.19 -16.49
CA CYS A 13 -21.77 -4.87 -16.03
C CYS A 13 -20.77 -4.83 -17.20
N THR A 14 -19.93 -3.81 -17.26
CA THR A 14 -18.92 -3.63 -18.32
C THR A 14 -17.62 -4.39 -18.07
N PHE A 15 -17.49 -5.05 -16.91
CA PHE A 15 -16.27 -5.78 -16.56
C PHE A 15 -16.01 -6.94 -17.53
N THR A 16 -14.75 -7.01 -18.01
CA THR A 16 -14.26 -8.08 -18.89
C THR A 16 -13.22 -8.91 -18.14
N PHE A 17 -13.37 -10.22 -18.15
CA PHE A 17 -12.42 -11.17 -17.57
C PHE A 17 -11.17 -11.29 -18.46
N ALA A 18 -10.08 -11.86 -17.93
CA ALA A 18 -8.82 -12.05 -18.65
C ALA A 18 -8.95 -12.93 -19.92
N ASP A 19 -9.97 -13.79 -19.97
CA ASP A 19 -10.30 -14.63 -21.11
C ASP A 19 -11.19 -13.94 -22.16
N GLY A 20 -11.44 -12.63 -22.03
CA GLY A 20 -12.26 -11.83 -22.92
C GLY A 20 -13.77 -11.91 -22.70
N ARG A 21 -14.24 -12.78 -21.79
CA ARG A 21 -15.68 -12.88 -21.44
C ARG A 21 -16.13 -11.65 -20.67
N ARG A 22 -17.34 -11.18 -20.93
CA ARG A 22 -17.97 -10.09 -20.18
C ARG A 22 -18.80 -10.62 -19.01
N CYS A 23 -18.84 -9.83 -17.94
CA CYS A 23 -19.76 -10.07 -16.84
C CYS A 23 -21.20 -9.85 -17.30
N LEU A 24 -22.08 -10.85 -17.08
CA LEU A 24 -23.49 -10.79 -17.47
C LEU A 24 -24.42 -10.37 -16.32
N THR A 25 -23.85 -9.92 -15.19
CA THR A 25 -24.61 -9.48 -14.03
C THR A 25 -25.14 -8.05 -14.27
N PRO A 26 -26.39 -7.74 -13.89
CA PRO A 26 -26.92 -6.38 -13.96
C PRO A 26 -26.02 -5.38 -13.19
N ARG A 27 -25.99 -4.14 -13.66
CA ARG A 27 -25.28 -3.05 -12.98
C ARG A 27 -25.87 -2.79 -11.60
N SER A 28 -25.00 -2.35 -10.70
CA SER A 28 -25.44 -1.86 -9.40
C SER A 28 -26.19 -0.52 -9.57
N PRO A 29 -27.31 -0.29 -8.86
CA PRO A 29 -27.98 1.00 -8.87
C PRO A 29 -27.10 2.14 -8.33
N ARG A 30 -26.02 1.80 -7.62
CA ARG A 30 -25.07 2.76 -7.05
C ARG A 30 -23.80 2.94 -7.91
N HIS A 31 -23.69 2.23 -9.05
CA HIS A 31 -22.51 2.29 -9.91
C HIS A 31 -22.90 2.34 -11.39
N LEU A 32 -22.34 3.30 -12.13
CA LEU A 32 -22.73 3.57 -13.52
C LEU A 32 -22.40 2.40 -14.49
N TYR A 33 -21.37 1.64 -14.21
CA TYR A 33 -20.82 0.68 -15.17
C TYR A 33 -20.66 -0.75 -14.63
N LEU A 34 -20.60 -0.93 -13.30
CA LEU A 34 -20.25 -2.22 -12.69
C LEU A 34 -21.41 -2.81 -11.88
N CYS A 35 -21.45 -4.15 -11.80
CA CYS A 35 -22.30 -4.84 -10.84
C CYS A 35 -21.77 -4.67 -9.42
N THR A 36 -22.56 -4.98 -8.43
CA THR A 36 -22.22 -4.82 -6.99
C THR A 36 -20.91 -5.51 -6.63
N PHE A 37 -20.66 -6.71 -7.19
CA PHE A 37 -19.42 -7.46 -6.91
C PHE A 37 -18.18 -6.76 -7.48
N HIS A 38 -18.22 -6.36 -8.76
CA HIS A 38 -17.07 -5.70 -9.41
C HIS A 38 -16.83 -4.29 -8.89
N ALA A 39 -17.88 -3.54 -8.58
CA ALA A 39 -17.76 -2.24 -7.93
C ALA A 39 -17.07 -2.34 -6.55
N ARG A 40 -17.45 -3.34 -5.74
CA ARG A 40 -16.79 -3.58 -4.45
C ARG A 40 -15.32 -3.99 -4.61
N LYS A 41 -15.01 -4.83 -5.60
CA LYS A 41 -13.65 -5.26 -5.89
C LYS A 41 -12.76 -4.11 -6.37
N GLU A 42 -13.31 -3.22 -7.21
CA GLU A 42 -12.62 -2.01 -7.66
C GLU A 42 -12.36 -1.05 -6.50
N ALA A 43 -13.37 -0.77 -5.68
CA ALA A 43 -13.21 0.09 -4.49
C ALA A 43 -12.14 -0.47 -3.53
N GLN A 44 -12.09 -1.79 -3.32
CA GLN A 44 -11.06 -2.42 -2.51
C GLN A 44 -9.67 -2.28 -3.13
N ALA A 45 -9.54 -2.39 -4.46
CA ALA A 45 -8.26 -2.20 -5.16
C ALA A 45 -7.78 -0.74 -5.07
N GLN A 46 -8.68 0.22 -5.22
CA GLN A 46 -8.38 1.65 -5.07
C GLN A 46 -7.93 1.99 -3.64
N ALA A 47 -8.63 1.46 -2.63
CA ALA A 47 -8.25 1.64 -1.23
C ALA A 47 -6.87 1.02 -0.93
N ALA A 48 -6.58 -0.17 -1.44
CA ALA A 48 -5.27 -0.80 -1.29
C ALA A 48 -4.15 -0.01 -1.96
N ASN A 49 -4.40 0.56 -3.15
CA ASN A 49 -3.46 1.43 -3.84
C ASN A 49 -3.20 2.73 -3.07
N GLN A 50 -4.23 3.29 -2.43
CA GLN A 50 -4.05 4.47 -1.57
C GLN A 50 -3.18 4.16 -0.37
N VAL A 51 -3.46 3.06 0.35
CA VAL A 51 -2.61 2.59 1.45
C VAL A 51 -1.16 2.39 1.00
N GLY A 52 -0.94 1.84 -0.20
CA GLY A 52 0.40 1.68 -0.79
C GLY A 52 1.12 3.01 -0.99
N ARG A 53 0.42 4.04 -1.49
CA ARG A 53 0.98 5.40 -1.63
C ARG A 53 1.31 6.02 -0.28
N ASP A 54 0.40 5.92 0.67
CA ASP A 54 0.58 6.47 2.02
C ASP A 54 1.79 5.80 2.72
N LEU A 55 1.95 4.48 2.58
CA LEU A 55 3.10 3.76 3.12
C LEU A 55 4.40 4.16 2.45
N SER A 56 4.41 4.43 1.15
CA SER A 56 5.64 4.79 0.43
C SER A 56 6.25 6.09 0.94
N THR A 57 5.46 7.00 1.51
CA THR A 57 5.96 8.26 2.09
C THR A 57 6.88 8.04 3.29
N TYR A 58 6.65 6.99 4.08
CA TYR A 58 7.51 6.64 5.21
C TYR A 58 8.88 6.09 4.78
N PHE A 59 8.97 5.57 3.54
CA PHE A 59 10.18 4.95 3.00
C PHE A 59 10.91 5.84 1.98
N SER A 60 10.45 7.06 1.74
CA SER A 60 11.04 7.98 0.76
C SER A 60 12.25 8.75 1.28
N GLY A 61 12.53 8.73 2.59
CA GLY A 61 13.66 9.38 3.22
C GLY A 61 14.99 8.63 3.06
N ASN A 62 16.09 9.36 3.21
CA ASN A 62 17.45 8.77 3.21
C ASN A 62 17.75 7.93 4.46
N TYR A 63 16.93 8.06 5.49
CA TYR A 63 17.05 7.34 6.74
C TYR A 63 15.68 6.86 7.20
N LEU A 64 15.59 5.57 7.52
CA LEU A 64 14.39 4.96 8.06
C LEU A 64 14.54 4.77 9.57
N SER A 65 13.74 5.49 10.35
CA SER A 65 13.73 5.36 11.80
C SER A 65 12.77 4.27 12.29
N ALA A 66 12.98 3.80 13.53
CA ALA A 66 12.03 2.90 14.18
C ALA A 66 10.66 3.56 14.40
N CYS A 67 10.63 4.90 14.55
CA CYS A 67 9.39 5.67 14.66
C CYS A 67 8.59 5.66 13.36
N ASP A 68 9.26 5.85 12.21
CA ASP A 68 8.60 5.79 10.89
C ASP A 68 8.00 4.40 10.67
N LEU A 69 8.75 3.36 11.01
CA LEU A 69 8.28 1.99 10.89
C LEU A 69 7.09 1.68 11.80
N SER A 70 7.09 2.20 13.04
CA SER A 70 5.97 2.06 13.97
C SER A 70 4.73 2.78 13.47
N SER A 71 4.89 3.98 12.90
CA SER A 71 3.80 4.74 12.29
C SER A 71 3.22 4.01 11.08
N ALA A 72 4.08 3.51 10.19
CA ALA A 72 3.67 2.71 9.04
C ALA A 72 2.90 1.44 9.45
N LEU A 73 3.34 0.74 10.51
CA LEU A 73 2.62 -0.41 11.06
C LEU A 73 1.25 -0.03 11.62
N GLY A 74 1.13 1.12 12.30
CA GLY A 74 -0.14 1.65 12.77
C GLY A 74 -1.13 1.90 11.63
N HIS A 75 -0.66 2.50 10.52
CA HIS A 75 -1.47 2.68 9.31
C HIS A 75 -1.89 1.34 8.67
N LEU A 76 -0.99 0.35 8.63
CA LEU A 76 -1.32 -0.99 8.15
C LEU A 76 -2.41 -1.65 8.99
N MET A 77 -2.33 -1.57 10.32
CA MET A 77 -3.35 -2.12 11.22
C MET A 77 -4.71 -1.46 11.00
N SER A 78 -4.74 -0.14 10.86
CA SER A 78 -5.96 0.60 10.56
C SER A 78 -6.56 0.19 9.21
N ALA A 79 -5.75 0.07 8.16
CA ALA A 79 -6.18 -0.35 6.82
C ALA A 79 -6.74 -1.78 6.79
N VAL A 80 -6.19 -2.69 7.59
CA VAL A 80 -6.73 -4.06 7.75
C VAL A 80 -8.07 -4.03 8.48
N ALA A 81 -8.17 -3.28 9.58
CA ALA A 81 -9.41 -3.16 10.35
C ALA A 81 -10.55 -2.57 9.52
N GLN A 82 -10.25 -1.65 8.61
CA GLN A 82 -11.20 -1.06 7.67
C GLN A 82 -11.51 -1.96 6.45
N GLY A 83 -10.83 -3.10 6.30
CA GLY A 83 -11.01 -4.02 5.17
C GLY A 83 -10.41 -3.53 3.85
N HIS A 84 -9.55 -2.51 3.87
CA HIS A 84 -8.85 -1.99 2.69
C HIS A 84 -7.76 -2.96 2.21
N LEU A 85 -7.12 -3.68 3.13
CA LEU A 85 -6.09 -4.66 2.84
C LEU A 85 -6.55 -6.08 3.21
N LYS A 86 -6.12 -7.04 2.41
CA LYS A 86 -6.31 -8.45 2.73
C LYS A 86 -5.41 -8.84 3.90
N PRO A 87 -5.89 -9.63 4.88
CA PRO A 87 -5.09 -10.06 6.02
C PRO A 87 -3.76 -10.72 5.64
N LYS A 88 -3.75 -11.52 4.56
CA LYS A 88 -2.54 -12.17 4.06
C LYS A 88 -1.45 -11.15 3.65
N THR A 89 -1.84 -10.09 2.94
CA THR A 89 -0.92 -9.00 2.56
C THR A 89 -0.38 -8.28 3.79
N ALA A 90 -1.24 -7.99 4.76
CA ALA A 90 -0.85 -7.34 6.01
C ALA A 90 0.15 -8.18 6.82
N ILE A 91 -0.06 -9.50 6.92
CA ILE A 91 0.87 -10.43 7.60
C ILE A 91 2.24 -10.39 6.91
N THR A 92 2.28 -10.43 5.58
CA THR A 92 3.56 -10.36 4.84
C THR A 92 4.29 -9.04 5.10
N LEU A 93 3.57 -7.91 5.07
CA LEU A 93 4.15 -6.60 5.35
C LEU A 93 4.64 -6.49 6.81
N ALA A 94 3.88 -6.99 7.78
CA ALA A 94 4.29 -7.02 9.17
C ALA A 94 5.55 -7.87 9.38
N TYR A 95 5.67 -9.02 8.70
CA TYR A 95 6.87 -9.85 8.74
C TYR A 95 8.09 -9.12 8.17
N LEU A 96 7.95 -8.48 7.00
CA LEU A 96 9.02 -7.68 6.40
C LEU A 96 9.43 -6.51 7.30
N SER A 97 8.48 -5.83 7.91
CA SER A 97 8.75 -4.73 8.85
C SER A 97 9.53 -5.20 10.07
N ARG A 98 9.20 -6.39 10.62
CA ARG A 98 9.95 -6.99 11.72
C ARG A 98 11.39 -7.31 11.31
N THR A 99 11.59 -7.90 10.13
CA THR A 99 12.92 -8.20 9.61
C THR A 99 13.74 -6.93 9.41
N LEU A 100 13.12 -5.87 8.91
CA LEU A 100 13.75 -4.57 8.72
C LEU A 100 14.15 -3.93 10.05
N LEU A 101 13.30 -3.99 11.09
CA LEU A 101 13.66 -3.53 12.44
C LEU A 101 14.88 -4.26 12.99
N GLN A 102 14.94 -5.58 12.82
CA GLN A 102 16.09 -6.37 13.25
C GLN A 102 17.36 -5.98 12.49
N SER A 103 17.26 -5.73 11.19
CA SER A 103 18.38 -5.26 10.37
C SER A 103 18.89 -3.89 10.82
N ILE A 104 17.99 -2.95 11.13
CA ILE A 104 18.35 -1.62 11.64
C ILE A 104 19.08 -1.75 12.99
N GLN A 105 18.60 -2.58 13.90
CA GLN A 105 19.22 -2.80 15.20
C GLN A 105 20.63 -3.42 15.06
N LEU A 106 20.78 -4.41 14.16
CA LEU A 106 22.06 -5.03 13.89
C LEU A 106 23.05 -4.02 13.30
N SER A 107 22.65 -3.26 12.30
CA SER A 107 23.47 -2.22 11.67
C SER A 107 23.90 -1.15 12.66
N GLN A 108 22.98 -0.72 13.55
CA GLN A 108 23.31 0.22 14.64
C GLN A 108 24.37 -0.37 15.57
N HIS A 109 24.23 -1.64 15.95
CA HIS A 109 25.17 -2.30 16.85
C HIS A 109 26.56 -2.45 16.20
N GLU A 110 26.61 -2.85 14.94
CA GLU A 110 27.86 -2.94 14.18
C GLU A 110 28.57 -1.60 14.06
N TYR A 111 27.80 -0.53 13.75
CA TYR A 111 28.35 0.81 13.64
C TYR A 111 28.92 1.32 14.98
N ILE A 112 28.17 1.14 16.08
CA ILE A 112 28.59 1.54 17.42
C ILE A 112 29.86 0.78 17.84
N ASN A 113 29.93 -0.49 17.54
CA ASN A 113 31.12 -1.30 17.85
C ASN A 113 32.36 -0.87 17.04
N ALA A 114 32.16 -0.46 15.79
CA ALA A 114 33.27 -0.05 14.92
C ALA A 114 33.75 1.38 15.19
N PHE A 115 32.84 2.32 15.47
CA PHE A 115 33.13 3.77 15.48
C PHE A 115 32.76 4.48 16.80
N GLY A 116 32.10 3.79 17.72
CA GLY A 116 31.64 4.35 18.99
C GLY A 116 30.29 5.06 18.90
N THR A 117 29.69 5.32 20.08
CA THR A 117 28.34 5.88 20.23
C THR A 117 28.22 7.33 19.76
N ASP A 118 29.27 8.13 19.90
CA ASP A 118 29.23 9.54 19.52
C ASP A 118 29.23 9.72 18.00
N SER A 119 29.96 8.89 17.28
CA SER A 119 29.93 8.85 15.80
C SER A 119 28.56 8.45 15.28
N TRP A 120 27.88 7.49 15.90
CA TRP A 120 26.52 7.11 15.56
C TRP A 120 25.54 8.28 15.74
N ARG A 121 25.60 8.99 16.87
CA ARG A 121 24.76 10.16 17.13
C ARG A 121 24.98 11.28 16.10
N GLN A 122 26.23 11.50 15.70
CA GLN A 122 26.57 12.51 14.70
C GLN A 122 26.02 12.14 13.32
N GLU A 123 26.16 10.88 12.91
CA GLU A 123 25.63 10.38 11.63
C GLU A 123 24.12 10.51 11.56
N ILE A 124 23.40 10.13 12.62
CA ILE A 124 21.94 10.30 12.71
C ILE A 124 21.57 11.78 12.56
N ARG A 125 22.23 12.69 13.30
CA ARG A 125 21.95 14.14 13.20
C ARG A 125 22.19 14.67 11.79
N SER A 126 23.26 14.25 11.12
CA SER A 126 23.58 14.66 9.76
C SER A 126 22.53 14.18 8.75
N SER A 127 21.99 12.99 8.96
CA SER A 127 20.93 12.41 8.10
C SER A 127 19.60 13.18 8.18
N PHE A 128 19.26 13.69 9.36
CA PHE A 128 18.09 14.55 9.53
C PHE A 128 18.30 15.99 9.07
N ALA A 129 19.55 16.47 9.07
CA ALA A 129 19.87 17.84 8.68
C ALA A 129 20.02 18.03 7.16
N LYS A 130 20.08 16.95 6.36
CA LYS A 130 20.13 17.07 4.90
C LYS A 130 18.77 17.53 4.38
N PRO A 131 18.70 18.69 3.70
CA PRO A 131 17.47 19.10 3.03
C PRO A 131 17.11 18.05 1.98
N SER A 132 15.82 17.78 1.87
CA SER A 132 15.28 16.98 0.75
C SER A 132 15.76 17.63 -0.55
N PRO A 133 16.18 16.85 -1.57
CA PRO A 133 16.46 17.41 -2.87
C PRO A 133 15.20 18.12 -3.36
N ASP A 134 15.35 19.41 -3.70
CA ASP A 134 14.24 20.18 -4.28
C ASP A 134 13.66 19.43 -5.48
N PRO A 135 12.33 19.30 -5.58
CA PRO A 135 11.69 18.66 -6.73
C PRO A 135 11.59 19.64 -7.91
N ALA A 136 12.64 20.39 -8.20
CA ALA A 136 12.67 21.35 -9.30
C ALA A 136 14.03 21.33 -10.00
N GLU A 137 14.11 20.43 -11.01
CA GLU A 137 14.75 20.71 -12.31
C GLU A 137 14.35 19.60 -13.31
#